data_19d7503ca24cf3d93a9170223b599456
#
_entry.id   19d7503ca24cf3d93a9170223b599456
#
_cell.length_a   1.000
_cell.length_b   1.000
_cell.length_c   1.000
_cell.angle_alpha   90.00
_cell.angle_beta   90.00
_cell.angle_gamma   90.00
#
_symmetry.space_group_name_H-M   'P 1'
#
loop_
_entity.id
_entity.type
_entity.pdbx_description
1 polymer ?
#
loop_
_entity_poly.entity_id
_entity_poly.type
_entity_poly.pdbx_seq_one_letter_code
_entity_poly.pdbx_strand_id
1 'polypeptide(L)'
;EVQDYELHNNKDVKKYFELTSIVDETFISEENFIRQNTDESQISFWAEQFGWETIKSELLNLKNRIDSRHNILKIIPGPTRLEFLTTLAIKLKCNSYTVKPNYIVDDQGLPTSHAPGNGADIECFKDDKITLTEVTLHTSGHQQSINEVPKIHRHVLSKREEFPQKEVNAVYISPIMHQDGILVSRLMSEDRYENVSIYPSNIEQFIEKI
;
A
#
# COMPACT_ATOMS: atom_id res chain seq x y z
N GLU A 1 15.93 31.59 -14.62
CA GLU A 1 15.65 32.13 -15.95
C GLU A 1 15.48 30.96 -16.91
N VAL A 2 14.22 30.60 -17.18
CA VAL A 2 13.88 29.65 -18.24
C VAL A 2 14.10 30.42 -19.54
N GLN A 3 15.14 30.11 -20.30
CA GLN A 3 15.29 30.62 -21.65
C GLN A 3 14.16 30.02 -22.50
N ASP A 4 13.29 30.86 -23.01
CA ASP A 4 12.33 30.51 -24.05
C ASP A 4 13.08 29.97 -25.25
N TYR A 5 13.14 28.64 -25.37
CA TYR A 5 13.51 27.98 -26.61
C TYR A 5 12.31 28.12 -27.55
N GLU A 6 12.35 29.08 -28.47
CA GLU A 6 11.48 29.05 -29.63
C GLU A 6 11.81 27.81 -30.46
N LEU A 7 10.98 26.78 -30.30
CA LEU A 7 11.08 25.56 -31.11
C LEU A 7 10.65 25.85 -32.53
N HIS A 8 11.60 26.23 -33.39
CA HIS A 8 11.36 26.62 -34.79
C HIS A 8 11.08 25.42 -35.71
N ASN A 9 11.11 24.18 -35.21
CA ASN A 9 10.95 23.03 -36.11
C ASN A 9 10.20 21.87 -35.43
N ASN A 10 9.10 21.41 -36.03
CA ASN A 10 8.30 20.26 -35.56
C ASN A 10 9.11 18.96 -35.37
N LYS A 11 10.26 18.82 -36.01
CA LYS A 11 11.15 17.66 -35.88
C LYS A 11 11.90 17.65 -34.54
N ASP A 12 12.25 18.83 -34.02
CA ASP A 12 12.96 18.94 -32.75
C ASP A 12 12.03 18.67 -31.56
N VAL A 13 10.77 19.10 -31.67
CA VAL A 13 9.72 18.78 -30.68
C VAL A 13 9.50 17.26 -30.60
N LYS A 14 9.36 16.61 -31.74
CA LYS A 14 9.14 15.17 -31.82
C LYS A 14 10.31 14.39 -31.24
N LYS A 15 11.54 14.79 -31.56
CA LYS A 15 12.76 14.19 -31.02
C LYS A 15 12.90 14.38 -29.49
N TYR A 16 12.48 15.52 -28.98
CA TYR A 16 12.46 15.81 -27.55
C TYR A 16 11.47 14.89 -26.81
N PHE A 17 10.25 14.72 -27.33
CA PHE A 17 9.26 13.81 -26.74
C PHE A 17 9.66 12.34 -26.88
N GLU A 18 10.31 11.93 -27.97
CA GLU A 18 10.87 10.58 -28.11
C GLU A 18 11.98 10.32 -27.09
N LEU A 19 12.85 11.30 -26.80
CA LEU A 19 13.91 11.17 -25.79
C LEU A 19 13.35 11.16 -24.36
N THR A 20 12.35 11.97 -24.05
CA THR A 20 11.71 11.97 -22.74
C THR A 20 10.91 10.69 -22.49
N SER A 21 10.21 10.17 -23.49
CA SER A 21 9.50 8.89 -23.36
C SER A 21 10.45 7.71 -23.14
N ILE A 22 11.60 7.69 -23.80
CA ILE A 22 12.63 6.65 -23.59
C ILE A 22 13.23 6.73 -22.17
N VAL A 23 13.46 7.94 -21.67
CA VAL A 23 13.99 8.12 -20.30
C VAL A 23 12.95 7.68 -19.28
N ASP A 24 11.66 8.01 -19.47
CA ASP A 24 10.60 7.61 -18.56
C ASP A 24 10.35 6.10 -18.56
N GLU A 25 10.37 5.43 -19.73
CA GLU A 25 10.23 3.98 -19.82
C GLU A 25 11.43 3.23 -19.21
N THR A 26 12.66 3.73 -19.40
CA THR A 26 13.86 3.11 -18.81
C THR A 26 13.86 3.30 -17.30
N PHE A 27 13.48 4.47 -16.79
CA PHE A 27 13.41 4.75 -15.37
C PHE A 27 12.33 3.90 -14.66
N ILE A 28 11.15 3.77 -15.27
CA ILE A 28 10.06 2.91 -14.78
C ILE A 28 10.48 1.44 -14.79
N SER A 29 11.24 0.98 -15.81
CA SER A 29 11.69 -0.41 -15.89
C SER A 29 12.78 -0.72 -14.85
N GLU A 30 13.70 0.21 -14.59
CA GLU A 30 14.73 0.05 -13.55
C GLU A 30 14.14 0.13 -12.13
N GLU A 31 13.22 1.05 -11.85
CA GLU A 31 12.49 1.09 -10.58
C GLU A 31 11.69 -0.18 -10.34
N ASN A 32 11.01 -0.71 -11.36
CA ASN A 32 10.28 -1.96 -11.23
C ASN A 32 11.23 -3.17 -11.06
N PHE A 33 12.41 -3.16 -11.68
CA PHE A 33 13.42 -4.19 -11.53
C PHE A 33 14.04 -4.17 -10.12
N ILE A 34 14.37 -2.99 -9.60
CA ILE A 34 14.86 -2.80 -8.24
C ILE A 34 13.77 -3.21 -7.22
N ARG A 35 12.50 -2.83 -7.45
CA ARG A 35 11.36 -3.22 -6.60
C ARG A 35 11.13 -4.74 -6.55
N GLN A 36 11.31 -5.45 -7.66
CA GLN A 36 11.06 -6.90 -7.70
C GLN A 36 12.14 -7.75 -7.01
N ASN A 37 13.37 -7.26 -6.90
CA ASN A 37 14.49 -8.06 -6.37
C ASN A 37 14.83 -7.82 -4.89
N THR A 38 14.32 -6.75 -4.28
CA THR A 38 14.73 -6.34 -2.91
C THR A 38 13.76 -6.78 -1.81
N ASP A 39 12.49 -7.11 -2.14
CA ASP A 39 11.42 -6.96 -1.17
C ASP A 39 11.28 -8.08 -0.14
N GLU A 40 11.34 -9.34 -0.52
CA GLU A 40 10.93 -10.40 0.40
C GLU A 40 11.97 -10.75 1.48
N SER A 41 13.25 -10.73 1.15
CA SER A 41 14.33 -10.99 2.11
C SER A 41 14.49 -9.83 3.11
N GLN A 42 14.35 -8.58 2.64
CA GLN A 42 14.41 -7.39 3.49
C GLN A 42 13.19 -7.27 4.40
N ILE A 43 11.97 -7.57 3.88
CA ILE A 43 10.77 -7.62 4.70
C ILE A 43 10.91 -8.68 5.80
N SER A 44 11.41 -9.88 5.46
CA SER A 44 11.66 -10.94 6.43
C SER A 44 12.69 -10.52 7.48
N PHE A 45 13.80 -9.93 7.05
CA PHE A 45 14.83 -9.40 7.94
C PHE A 45 14.26 -8.40 8.93
N TRP A 46 13.53 -7.38 8.47
CA TRP A 46 12.95 -6.37 9.37
C TRP A 46 11.84 -6.91 10.26
N ALA A 47 11.03 -7.86 9.77
CA ALA A 47 10.01 -8.51 10.57
C ALA A 47 10.62 -9.28 11.75
N GLU A 48 11.73 -9.98 11.52
CA GLU A 48 12.49 -10.69 12.57
C GLU A 48 13.21 -9.73 13.51
N GLN A 49 13.86 -8.68 12.97
CA GLN A 49 14.59 -7.68 13.77
C GLN A 49 13.71 -6.93 14.75
N PHE A 50 12.52 -6.50 14.32
CA PHE A 50 11.59 -5.84 15.23
C PHE A 50 10.86 -6.83 16.14
N GLY A 51 10.54 -8.01 15.63
CA GLY A 51 9.74 -9.00 16.33
C GLY A 51 8.30 -8.55 16.60
N TRP A 52 7.44 -9.52 16.95
CA TRP A 52 6.00 -9.26 17.09
C TRP A 52 5.65 -8.21 18.14
N GLU A 53 6.28 -8.24 19.30
CA GLU A 53 5.93 -7.33 20.39
C GLU A 53 6.25 -5.86 20.06
N THR A 54 7.36 -5.61 19.38
CA THR A 54 7.69 -4.26 18.91
C THR A 54 6.69 -3.79 17.85
N ILE A 55 6.41 -4.63 16.84
CA ILE A 55 5.46 -4.31 15.75
C ILE A 55 4.08 -4.00 16.33
N LYS A 56 3.58 -4.85 17.22
CA LYS A 56 2.30 -4.68 17.92
C LYS A 56 2.25 -3.38 18.72
N SER A 57 3.28 -3.13 19.53
CA SER A 57 3.37 -1.92 20.34
C SER A 57 3.36 -0.65 19.50
N GLU A 58 4.10 -0.64 18.38
CA GLU A 58 4.18 0.51 17.48
C GLU A 58 2.90 0.72 16.66
N LEU A 59 2.18 -0.34 16.28
CA LEU A 59 0.84 -0.23 15.70
C LEU A 59 -0.16 0.39 16.69
N LEU A 60 -0.10 0.00 17.97
CA LEU A 60 -0.92 0.60 19.02
C LEU A 60 -0.53 2.06 19.32
N ASN A 61 0.76 2.40 19.23
CA ASN A 61 1.23 3.79 19.31
C ASN A 61 0.60 4.64 18.20
N LEU A 62 0.60 4.16 16.94
CA LEU A 62 -0.03 4.85 15.81
C LEU A 62 -1.54 5.01 16.03
N LYS A 63 -2.25 3.97 16.51
CA LYS A 63 -3.67 4.05 16.86
C LYS A 63 -3.94 5.16 17.87
N ASN A 64 -3.10 5.27 18.90
CA ASN A 64 -3.27 6.22 20.00
C ASN A 64 -2.61 7.58 19.74
N ARG A 65 -2.07 7.80 18.52
CA ARG A 65 -1.34 9.03 18.13
C ARG A 65 -0.15 9.34 19.06
N ILE A 66 0.54 8.28 19.49
CA ILE A 66 1.75 8.34 20.28
C ILE A 66 2.95 8.24 19.36
N ASP A 67 3.89 9.17 19.49
CA ASP A 67 5.12 9.13 18.71
C ASP A 67 6.00 7.93 19.09
N SER A 68 6.60 7.32 18.09
CA SER A 68 7.55 6.23 18.30
C SER A 68 8.79 6.72 19.04
N ARG A 69 9.23 5.94 20.01
CA ARG A 69 10.52 6.12 20.69
C ARG A 69 11.62 5.21 20.14
N HIS A 70 11.26 4.31 19.23
CA HIS A 70 12.22 3.40 18.61
C HIS A 70 13.16 4.16 17.66
N ASN A 71 14.46 3.90 17.74
CA ASN A 71 15.48 4.68 17.04
C ASN A 71 15.28 4.75 15.52
N ILE A 72 14.83 3.69 14.90
CA ILE A 72 14.55 3.60 13.46
C ILE A 72 13.14 4.10 13.16
N LEU A 73 12.12 3.59 13.86
CA LEU A 73 10.72 3.85 13.50
C LEU A 73 10.29 5.31 13.73
N LYS A 74 10.93 6.03 14.65
CA LYS A 74 10.64 7.45 14.93
C LYS A 74 10.90 8.39 13.76
N ILE A 75 11.79 8.01 12.83
CA ILE A 75 12.12 8.83 11.66
C ILE A 75 11.19 8.58 10.48
N ILE A 76 10.43 7.49 10.49
CA ILE A 76 9.48 7.13 9.44
C ILE A 76 8.15 7.88 9.68
N PRO A 77 7.63 8.66 8.71
CA PRO A 77 6.35 9.35 8.86
C PRO A 77 5.20 8.40 9.22
N GLY A 78 4.25 8.86 10.01
CA GLY A 78 3.16 8.02 10.54
C GLY A 78 2.42 7.16 9.51
N PRO A 79 1.93 7.73 8.39
CA PRO A 79 1.26 6.93 7.34
C PRO A 79 2.16 5.83 6.77
N THR A 80 3.38 6.18 6.35
CA THR A 80 4.37 5.23 5.81
C THR A 80 4.77 4.18 6.85
N ARG A 81 4.88 4.58 8.13
CA ARG A 81 5.15 3.65 9.24
C ARG A 81 4.00 2.67 9.45
N LEU A 82 2.75 3.08 9.25
CA LEU A 82 1.61 2.18 9.31
C LEU A 82 1.66 1.13 8.21
N GLU A 83 1.92 1.52 6.95
CA GLU A 83 2.11 0.61 5.82
C GLU A 83 3.23 -0.40 6.12
N PHE A 84 4.38 0.09 6.58
CA PHE A 84 5.54 -0.73 6.91
C PHE A 84 5.26 -1.75 8.02
N LEU A 85 4.77 -1.29 9.17
CA LEU A 85 4.47 -2.17 10.30
C LEU A 85 3.39 -3.20 9.98
N THR A 86 2.38 -2.83 9.18
CA THR A 86 1.35 -3.77 8.70
C THR A 86 1.97 -4.82 7.78
N THR A 87 2.85 -4.45 6.87
CA THR A 87 3.61 -5.37 6.01
C THR A 87 4.39 -6.38 6.85
N LEU A 88 5.16 -5.90 7.85
CA LEU A 88 5.96 -6.75 8.74
C LEU A 88 5.08 -7.69 9.59
N ALA A 89 3.93 -7.19 10.07
CA ALA A 89 2.96 -8.01 10.81
C ALA A 89 2.43 -9.16 9.96
N ILE A 90 2.00 -8.87 8.73
CA ILE A 90 1.51 -9.89 7.79
C ILE A 90 2.62 -10.90 7.47
N LYS A 91 3.83 -10.45 7.17
CA LYS A 91 4.96 -11.33 6.87
C LYS A 91 5.28 -12.27 8.02
N LEU A 92 5.28 -11.75 9.25
CA LEU A 92 5.64 -12.52 10.44
C LEU A 92 4.57 -13.56 10.82
N LYS A 93 3.29 -13.23 10.63
CA LYS A 93 2.16 -14.06 11.09
C LYS A 93 1.54 -14.91 9.99
N CYS A 94 1.67 -14.51 8.73
CA CYS A 94 1.07 -15.17 7.58
C CYS A 94 2.13 -15.70 6.61
N ASN A 95 3.00 -16.60 7.07
CA ASN A 95 4.15 -17.13 6.32
C ASN A 95 3.82 -17.75 4.97
N SER A 96 2.56 -18.13 4.70
CA SER A 96 2.13 -18.71 3.44
C SER A 96 1.84 -17.70 2.34
N TYR A 97 1.93 -16.39 2.64
CA TYR A 97 1.73 -15.34 1.67
C TYR A 97 3.05 -14.76 1.16
N THR A 98 3.14 -14.51 -0.15
CA THR A 98 4.11 -13.57 -0.71
C THR A 98 3.56 -12.16 -0.49
N VAL A 99 4.27 -11.33 0.26
CA VAL A 99 3.83 -9.98 0.65
C VAL A 99 4.59 -8.95 -0.18
N LYS A 100 3.86 -8.12 -0.92
CA LYS A 100 4.41 -7.08 -1.77
C LYS A 100 3.88 -5.71 -1.32
N PRO A 101 4.65 -4.95 -0.54
CA PRO A 101 4.29 -3.57 -0.23
C PRO A 101 4.52 -2.66 -1.44
N ASN A 102 3.77 -1.57 -1.49
CA ASN A 102 3.85 -0.58 -2.57
C ASN A 102 4.56 0.72 -2.13
N TYR A 103 5.04 0.83 -0.89
CA TYR A 103 5.89 1.94 -0.46
C TYR A 103 7.30 1.86 -1.07
N ILE A 104 7.96 3.01 -1.18
CA ILE A 104 9.34 3.10 -1.69
C ILE A 104 10.32 2.89 -0.53
N VAL A 105 11.38 2.11 -0.77
CA VAL A 105 12.40 1.79 0.23
C VAL A 105 13.77 2.35 -0.15
N ASP A 106 14.64 2.47 0.85
CA ASP A 106 16.08 2.69 0.67
C ASP A 106 16.83 1.37 0.42
N ASP A 107 18.15 1.44 0.29
CA ASP A 107 19.04 0.28 0.07
C ASP A 107 18.99 -0.74 1.22
N GLN A 108 18.51 -0.35 2.40
CA GLN A 108 18.37 -1.21 3.57
C GLN A 108 16.96 -1.83 3.68
N GLY A 109 16.05 -1.47 2.78
CA GLY A 109 14.65 -1.91 2.82
C GLY A 109 13.77 -1.15 3.82
N LEU A 110 14.24 0.01 4.31
CA LEU A 110 13.43 0.90 5.15
C LEU A 110 12.61 1.85 4.27
N PRO A 111 11.33 2.08 4.60
CA PRO A 111 10.48 2.92 3.77
C PRO A 111 10.89 4.39 3.84
N THR A 112 11.00 5.01 2.67
CA THR A 112 11.32 6.43 2.48
C THR A 112 10.10 7.27 2.09
N SER A 113 9.11 6.65 1.44
CA SER A 113 7.83 7.29 1.13
C SER A 113 6.69 6.28 1.12
N HIS A 114 5.46 6.78 1.30
CA HIS A 114 4.24 5.97 1.24
C HIS A 114 3.97 5.45 -0.18
N ALA A 115 3.04 4.48 -0.29
CA ALA A 115 2.60 3.91 -1.54
C ALA A 115 2.09 4.98 -2.53
N PRO A 116 2.51 4.97 -3.81
CA PRO A 116 1.91 5.81 -4.83
C PRO A 116 0.46 5.38 -5.07
N GLY A 117 -0.43 6.37 -5.34
CA GLY A 117 -1.89 6.17 -5.35
C GLY A 117 -2.49 5.27 -6.43
N ASN A 118 -1.68 4.55 -7.20
CA ASN A 118 -2.12 3.76 -8.37
C ASN A 118 -2.40 2.28 -8.06
N GLY A 119 -2.35 1.85 -6.79
CA GLY A 119 -2.57 0.46 -6.38
C GLY A 119 -2.81 0.37 -4.88
N ALA A 120 -3.01 -0.84 -4.37
CA ALA A 120 -3.16 -1.09 -2.95
C ALA A 120 -1.84 -0.83 -2.20
N ASP A 121 -1.93 -0.47 -0.92
CA ASP A 121 -0.74 -0.22 -0.10
C ASP A 121 0.11 -1.47 0.08
N ILE A 122 -0.53 -2.65 0.20
CA ILE A 122 0.14 -3.94 0.33
C ILE A 122 -0.66 -4.99 -0.44
N GLU A 123 0.01 -5.79 -1.26
CA GLU A 123 -0.57 -6.93 -1.97
C GLU A 123 -0.06 -8.25 -1.38
N CYS A 124 -0.99 -9.13 -1.01
CA CYS A 124 -0.67 -10.43 -0.41
C CYS A 124 -1.16 -11.56 -1.34
N PHE A 125 -0.22 -12.32 -1.88
CA PHE A 125 -0.49 -13.40 -2.83
C PHE A 125 -0.40 -14.76 -2.14
N LYS A 126 -1.39 -15.62 -2.36
CA LYS A 126 -1.39 -17.00 -1.91
C LYS A 126 -2.20 -17.85 -2.88
N ASP A 127 -1.58 -18.86 -3.48
CA ASP A 127 -2.22 -19.82 -4.39
C ASP A 127 -3.19 -19.14 -5.40
N ASP A 128 -4.48 -19.36 -5.24
CA ASP A 128 -5.59 -18.83 -6.04
C ASP A 128 -6.18 -17.51 -5.50
N LYS A 129 -5.59 -16.93 -4.45
CA LYS A 129 -6.12 -15.78 -3.74
C LYS A 129 -5.15 -14.60 -3.71
N ILE A 130 -5.70 -13.38 -3.86
CA ILE A 130 -5.00 -12.12 -3.64
C ILE A 130 -5.78 -11.34 -2.58
N THR A 131 -5.09 -10.91 -1.53
CA THR A 131 -5.66 -10.01 -0.53
C THR A 131 -4.96 -8.66 -0.63
N LEU A 132 -5.70 -7.62 -1.00
CA LEU A 132 -5.25 -6.24 -0.97
C LEU A 132 -5.38 -5.74 0.46
N THR A 133 -4.33 -5.16 1.02
CA THR A 133 -4.39 -4.53 2.34
C THR A 133 -4.19 -3.04 2.18
N GLU A 134 -5.20 -2.28 2.57
CA GLU A 134 -5.23 -0.82 2.54
C GLU A 134 -5.21 -0.29 3.96
N VAL A 135 -4.34 0.66 4.23
CA VAL A 135 -4.15 1.20 5.56
C VAL A 135 -4.22 2.73 5.55
N THR A 136 -4.83 3.31 6.56
CA THR A 136 -4.91 4.76 6.69
C THR A 136 -4.91 5.20 8.14
N LEU A 137 -4.42 6.40 8.41
CA LEU A 137 -4.59 7.07 9.71
C LEU A 137 -5.86 7.92 9.79
N HIS A 138 -6.67 7.98 8.73
CA HIS A 138 -7.93 8.71 8.73
C HIS A 138 -8.98 8.02 9.60
N THR A 139 -9.58 8.79 10.50
CA THR A 139 -10.58 8.29 11.47
C THR A 139 -11.97 8.87 11.25
N SER A 140 -12.14 9.85 10.33
CA SER A 140 -13.44 10.46 10.07
C SER A 140 -14.31 9.62 9.16
N GLY A 141 -15.61 9.58 9.42
CA GLY A 141 -16.57 8.85 8.62
C GLY A 141 -16.60 9.32 7.17
N HIS A 142 -16.51 10.64 6.93
CA HIS A 142 -16.47 11.21 5.60
C HIS A 142 -15.26 10.73 4.79
N GLN A 143 -14.06 10.78 5.35
CA GLN A 143 -12.86 10.30 4.67
C GLN A 143 -12.96 8.81 4.34
N GLN A 144 -13.39 7.99 5.30
CA GLN A 144 -13.50 6.55 5.10
C GLN A 144 -14.57 6.19 4.06
N SER A 145 -15.77 6.78 4.15
CA SER A 145 -16.90 6.41 3.29
C SER A 145 -16.82 6.97 1.87
N ILE A 146 -16.30 8.19 1.69
CA ILE A 146 -16.31 8.89 0.40
C ILE A 146 -14.98 8.70 -0.36
N ASN A 147 -13.86 8.67 0.34
CA ASN A 147 -12.56 8.63 -0.32
C ASN A 147 -11.93 7.23 -0.28
N GLU A 148 -11.83 6.61 0.91
CA GLU A 148 -11.07 5.37 1.06
C GLU A 148 -11.82 4.16 0.48
N VAL A 149 -13.03 3.87 0.94
CA VAL A 149 -13.75 2.65 0.51
C VAL A 149 -13.99 2.60 -1.00
N PRO A 150 -14.42 3.69 -1.68
CA PRO A 150 -14.54 3.68 -3.14
C PRO A 150 -13.20 3.51 -3.88
N LYS A 151 -12.10 4.02 -3.31
CA LYS A 151 -10.74 3.79 -3.84
C LYS A 151 -10.38 2.30 -3.74
N ILE A 152 -10.59 1.69 -2.58
CA ILE A 152 -10.32 0.27 -2.33
C ILE A 152 -11.13 -0.61 -3.30
N HIS A 153 -12.40 -0.31 -3.50
CA HIS A 153 -13.26 -1.02 -4.45
C HIS A 153 -12.67 -1.02 -5.86
N ARG A 154 -12.22 0.15 -6.36
CA ARG A 154 -11.55 0.24 -7.67
C ARG A 154 -10.26 -0.57 -7.74
N HIS A 155 -9.46 -0.59 -6.68
CA HIS A 155 -8.24 -1.41 -6.63
C HIS A 155 -8.55 -2.90 -6.72
N VAL A 156 -9.60 -3.38 -6.04
CA VAL A 156 -10.05 -4.78 -6.14
C VAL A 156 -10.47 -5.12 -7.56
N LEU A 157 -11.27 -4.26 -8.21
CA LEU A 157 -11.70 -4.48 -9.59
C LEU A 157 -10.52 -4.53 -10.56
N SER A 158 -9.63 -3.55 -10.49
CA SER A 158 -8.43 -3.51 -11.33
C SER A 158 -7.55 -4.75 -11.13
N LYS A 159 -7.38 -5.22 -9.89
CA LYS A 159 -6.60 -6.42 -9.60
C LYS A 159 -7.29 -7.70 -10.09
N ARG A 160 -8.61 -7.75 -10.13
CA ARG A 160 -9.37 -8.86 -10.75
C ARG A 160 -9.21 -8.91 -12.25
N GLU A 161 -9.19 -7.75 -12.91
CA GLU A 161 -8.93 -7.68 -14.36
C GLU A 161 -7.52 -8.19 -14.69
N GLU A 162 -6.52 -7.86 -13.84
CA GLU A 162 -5.15 -8.34 -13.98
C GLU A 162 -5.03 -9.86 -13.73
N PHE A 163 -5.80 -10.41 -12.78
CA PHE A 163 -5.77 -11.82 -12.37
C PHE A 163 -7.17 -12.46 -12.40
N PRO A 164 -7.78 -12.67 -13.57
CA PRO A 164 -9.18 -13.10 -13.68
C PRO A 164 -9.47 -14.49 -13.10
N GLN A 165 -8.45 -15.32 -12.91
CA GLN A 165 -8.56 -16.67 -12.33
C GLN A 165 -8.38 -16.70 -10.80
N LYS A 166 -8.07 -15.56 -10.18
CA LYS A 166 -7.84 -15.49 -8.72
C LYS A 166 -9.02 -14.85 -8.00
N GLU A 167 -9.28 -15.31 -6.79
CA GLU A 167 -10.15 -14.60 -5.86
C GLU A 167 -9.40 -13.35 -5.34
N VAL A 168 -9.99 -12.17 -5.52
CA VAL A 168 -9.43 -10.92 -5.02
C VAL A 168 -10.37 -10.30 -4.01
N ASN A 169 -9.87 -10.01 -2.82
CA ASN A 169 -10.56 -9.27 -1.77
C ASN A 169 -9.67 -8.20 -1.14
N ALA A 170 -10.24 -7.37 -0.28
CA ALA A 170 -9.49 -6.34 0.43
C ALA A 170 -9.72 -6.39 1.93
N VAL A 171 -8.66 -6.07 2.69
CA VAL A 171 -8.71 -5.72 4.10
C VAL A 171 -8.43 -4.23 4.23
N TYR A 172 -9.31 -3.50 4.91
CA TYR A 172 -9.17 -2.07 5.13
C TYR A 172 -8.92 -1.79 6.61
N ILE A 173 -7.76 -1.21 6.95
CA ILE A 173 -7.29 -1.02 8.32
C ILE A 173 -7.18 0.48 8.63
N SER A 174 -7.75 0.90 9.76
CA SER A 174 -7.58 2.25 10.30
C SER A 174 -7.48 2.24 11.82
N PRO A 175 -7.01 3.32 12.48
CA PRO A 175 -7.00 3.39 13.95
C PRO A 175 -8.37 3.19 14.59
N ILE A 176 -9.40 3.77 13.97
CA ILE A 176 -10.80 3.66 14.37
C ILE A 176 -11.62 3.49 13.10
N MET A 177 -12.40 2.42 13.04
CA MET A 177 -13.32 2.19 11.94
C MET A 177 -14.67 2.87 12.24
N HIS A 178 -15.00 3.91 11.44
CA HIS A 178 -16.25 4.64 11.57
C HIS A 178 -17.42 3.82 11.01
N GLN A 179 -18.62 4.00 11.58
CA GLN A 179 -19.82 3.27 11.14
C GLN A 179 -20.13 3.51 9.65
N ASP A 180 -19.94 4.73 9.14
CA ASP A 180 -20.17 5.05 7.72
C ASP A 180 -19.19 4.28 6.83
N GLY A 181 -17.92 4.17 7.22
CA GLY A 181 -16.93 3.35 6.51
C GLY A 181 -17.32 1.87 6.48
N ILE A 182 -17.79 1.33 7.60
CA ILE A 182 -18.29 -0.06 7.69
C ILE A 182 -19.51 -0.25 6.79
N LEU A 183 -20.47 0.69 6.83
CA LEU A 183 -21.69 0.63 6.03
C LEU A 183 -21.36 0.63 4.54
N VAL A 184 -20.53 1.56 4.08
CA VAL A 184 -20.17 1.65 2.65
C VAL A 184 -19.35 0.42 2.22
N SER A 185 -18.43 -0.08 3.03
CA SER A 185 -17.72 -1.34 2.75
C SER A 185 -18.67 -2.51 2.55
N ARG A 186 -19.70 -2.61 3.39
CA ARG A 186 -20.73 -3.65 3.28
C ARG A 186 -21.55 -3.48 2.01
N LEU A 187 -22.02 -2.26 1.72
CA LEU A 187 -22.80 -1.97 0.51
C LEU A 187 -22.02 -2.30 -0.76
N MET A 188 -20.73 -1.94 -0.82
CA MET A 188 -19.86 -2.27 -1.93
C MET A 188 -19.62 -3.80 -2.07
N SER A 189 -19.64 -4.52 -0.95
CA SER A 189 -19.49 -5.99 -0.95
C SER A 189 -20.79 -6.73 -1.31
N GLU A 190 -21.93 -6.11 -1.15
CA GLU A 190 -23.26 -6.65 -1.50
C GLU A 190 -23.66 -6.33 -2.96
N ASP A 191 -22.83 -5.61 -3.70
CA ASP A 191 -23.12 -5.31 -5.10
C ASP A 191 -23.18 -6.60 -5.92
N ARG A 192 -24.39 -6.91 -6.40
CA ARG A 192 -24.71 -8.16 -7.10
C ARG A 192 -23.97 -8.32 -8.43
N TYR A 193 -23.40 -7.24 -8.95
CA TYR A 193 -22.73 -7.26 -10.25
C TYR A 193 -21.23 -7.52 -10.15
N GLU A 194 -20.60 -7.14 -9.06
CA GLU A 194 -19.13 -7.16 -8.96
C GLU A 194 -18.56 -8.11 -7.91
N ASN A 195 -19.36 -8.53 -6.94
CA ASN A 195 -18.99 -9.50 -5.88
C ASN A 195 -17.62 -9.19 -5.21
N VAL A 196 -17.38 -7.90 -4.90
CA VAL A 196 -16.17 -7.42 -4.23
C VAL A 196 -16.32 -7.62 -2.73
N SER A 197 -15.31 -8.17 -2.07
CA SER A 197 -15.29 -8.30 -0.61
C SER A 197 -14.29 -7.34 0.01
N ILE A 198 -14.78 -6.39 0.83
CA ILE A 198 -13.97 -5.44 1.60
C ILE A 198 -14.22 -5.71 3.09
N TYR A 199 -13.18 -6.03 3.83
CA TYR A 199 -13.22 -6.36 5.27
C TYR A 199 -12.65 -5.20 6.09
N PRO A 200 -13.51 -4.29 6.62
CA PRO A 200 -13.05 -3.21 7.48
C PRO A 200 -12.60 -3.74 8.85
N SER A 201 -11.48 -3.23 9.34
CA SER A 201 -10.89 -3.61 10.62
C SER A 201 -10.22 -2.41 11.27
N ASN A 202 -10.35 -2.24 12.57
CA ASN A 202 -9.47 -1.33 13.27
C ASN A 202 -8.13 -2.02 13.62
N ILE A 203 -7.13 -1.23 14.01
CA ILE A 203 -5.78 -1.75 14.30
C ILE A 203 -5.81 -2.84 15.39
N GLU A 204 -6.64 -2.72 16.44
CA GLU A 204 -6.74 -3.74 17.48
C GLU A 204 -7.30 -5.04 16.95
N GLN A 205 -8.40 -4.97 16.20
CA GLN A 205 -9.00 -6.13 15.57
C GLN A 205 -8.05 -6.81 14.58
N PHE A 206 -7.24 -6.02 13.85
CA PHE A 206 -6.20 -6.56 12.99
C PHE A 206 -5.14 -7.32 13.79
N ILE A 207 -4.62 -6.74 14.88
CA ILE A 207 -3.64 -7.37 15.77
C ILE A 207 -4.16 -8.67 16.38
N GLU A 208 -5.45 -8.73 16.73
CA GLU A 208 -6.07 -9.91 17.35
C GLU A 208 -6.32 -11.05 16.36
N LYS A 209 -6.55 -10.72 15.08
CA LYS A 209 -6.96 -11.69 14.05
C LYS A 209 -5.81 -12.23 13.20
N ILE A 210 -4.68 -11.51 13.16
CA ILE A 210 -3.51 -11.91 12.42
C ILE A 210 -2.68 -12.89 13.26
#